data_2a314ff3c33e73188e370b06ca8f1b1c
#
_entry.id   2a314ff3c33e73188e370b06ca8f1b1c
#
_cell.length_a   1.000
_cell.length_b   1.000
_cell.length_c   1.000
_cell.angle_alpha   90.00
_cell.angle_beta   90.00
_cell.angle_gamma   90.00
#
_symmetry.space_group_name_H-M   'P 1'
#
loop_
_entity.id
_entity.type
_entity.pdbx_description
1 polymer ?
#
loop_
_entity_poly.entity_id
_entity_poly.type
_entity_poly.pdbx_seq_one_letter_code
_entity_poly.pdbx_strand_id
1 'polypeptide(L)'
;GNVEPIGTFSFSGQTGQFDYLVSAQVASGYEALDSYEISVLPPELGLNDVREIERFRDQTITTLNSNITYQISPNSRIAFNGLYQQKDPPTKLTRTITNFLNTPPSILVERESIPANSDNWEFGGDYELNFDGGGKYKVLFIVNESNNEITRERFVSLGLGDPEAKNLFLDTGSRERERIVRTSYTWDPFEGQNLELGIERAQTILDSTLKIGLPIPGLPSADHGGLTPIPLPNAVSSVEEIRYEGFAIHNWQINQRMSLESSLFYEDSEISQSGDVNVSRSFDFLKPKFDFRFNMSSSLQLSMSAELDVSQLRFSDFSAAANDRDETQDTIAGNPELEQEQVWRYIANLDYRLPNDGGVLNSRLFYYDVGNSIDRIDISTSPTNLASTNGNVGDGKVLGLNLNASIRLAFLNLPQMVATAGLLVQDSSIYAPLIGKKRKVVPFDRGNVRFGFRHDIPSQNFNYGLNYRDGIDGNRPFYDIDNVIFIGSGMVSNLSLFAEKNSVGAFTFRAEVDNLLDQDACRERRRFNGYLRDGDVREIERFCTTTGVRFTFKVRATF
;
A
#
# COMPACT_ATOMS: atom_id res chain seq x y z
N GLY A 1 18.33 -19.73 11.37
CA GLY A 1 18.41 -18.55 10.52
C GLY A 1 18.47 -18.95 9.08
N ASN A 2 17.82 -18.18 8.21
CA ASN A 2 17.80 -18.43 6.78
C ASN A 2 18.79 -17.53 6.05
N VAL A 3 19.25 -18.00 4.91
CA VAL A 3 20.09 -17.24 3.98
C VAL A 3 19.21 -16.81 2.81
N GLU A 4 19.11 -15.51 2.59
CA GLU A 4 18.35 -14.91 1.50
C GLU A 4 19.33 -14.35 0.45
N PRO A 5 19.75 -15.14 -0.55
CA PRO A 5 20.67 -14.67 -1.58
C PRO A 5 19.96 -13.68 -2.51
N ILE A 6 20.68 -12.62 -2.86
CA ILE A 6 20.28 -11.65 -3.88
C ILE A 6 21.41 -11.53 -4.87
N GLY A 7 21.13 -11.85 -6.13
CA GLY A 7 22.03 -11.64 -7.25
C GLY A 7 21.51 -10.53 -8.14
N THR A 8 22.37 -9.54 -8.45
CA THR A 8 22.04 -8.49 -9.41
C THR A 8 23.15 -8.37 -10.43
N PHE A 9 22.77 -8.42 -11.68
CA PHE A 9 23.63 -8.11 -12.82
C PHE A 9 23.10 -6.85 -13.49
N SER A 10 23.97 -5.87 -13.76
CA SER A 10 23.60 -4.69 -14.55
C SER A 10 24.70 -4.35 -15.53
N PHE A 11 24.28 -3.98 -16.73
CA PHE A 11 25.14 -3.56 -17.81
C PHE A 11 24.63 -2.23 -18.37
N SER A 12 25.48 -1.23 -18.34
CA SER A 12 25.14 0.12 -18.83
C SER A 12 26.30 0.70 -19.63
N GLY A 13 25.98 1.55 -20.57
CA GLY A 13 26.99 2.22 -21.37
C GLY A 13 26.38 3.27 -22.27
N GLN A 14 27.31 4.02 -22.89
CA GLN A 14 27.00 5.01 -23.92
C GLN A 14 27.87 4.72 -25.13
N THR A 15 27.26 4.66 -26.30
CA THR A 15 27.96 4.46 -27.58
C THR A 15 27.39 5.42 -28.62
N GLY A 16 28.12 6.49 -28.90
CA GLY A 16 27.66 7.55 -29.80
C GLY A 16 26.40 8.23 -29.26
N GLN A 17 25.28 8.06 -29.96
CA GLN A 17 23.97 8.63 -29.62
C GLN A 17 23.08 7.66 -28.82
N PHE A 18 23.63 6.54 -28.40
CA PHE A 18 22.88 5.46 -27.77
C PHE A 18 23.32 5.26 -26.33
N ASP A 19 22.39 5.48 -25.38
CA ASP A 19 22.54 5.21 -23.95
C ASP A 19 21.70 3.99 -23.59
N TYR A 20 22.25 3.08 -22.81
CA TYR A 20 21.52 1.89 -22.39
C TYR A 20 21.86 1.44 -20.97
N LEU A 21 20.85 0.89 -20.33
CA LEU A 21 20.94 0.18 -19.06
C LEU A 21 20.07 -1.09 -19.17
N VAL A 22 20.67 -2.24 -18.89
CA VAL A 22 19.94 -3.51 -18.74
C VAL A 22 20.34 -4.11 -17.41
N SER A 23 19.38 -4.56 -16.64
CA SER A 23 19.64 -5.24 -15.36
C SER A 23 18.75 -6.45 -15.18
N ALA A 24 19.29 -7.45 -14.50
CA ALA A 24 18.60 -8.65 -14.08
C ALA A 24 18.88 -8.87 -12.59
N GLN A 25 17.84 -9.15 -11.83
CA GLN A 25 17.91 -9.46 -10.40
C GLN A 25 17.15 -10.73 -10.11
N VAL A 26 17.74 -11.60 -9.31
CA VAL A 26 17.05 -12.72 -8.66
C VAL A 26 17.23 -12.55 -7.16
N ALA A 27 16.14 -12.49 -6.44
CA ALA A 27 16.12 -12.34 -4.98
C ALA A 27 15.25 -13.44 -4.37
N SER A 28 15.74 -14.07 -3.31
CA SER A 28 14.90 -14.91 -2.45
C SER A 28 14.40 -14.09 -1.26
N GLY A 29 13.20 -14.41 -0.78
CA GLY A 29 12.62 -13.84 0.43
C GLY A 29 11.98 -14.94 1.24
N TYR A 30 12.32 -15.01 2.51
CA TYR A 30 11.77 -15.97 3.45
C TYR A 30 11.06 -15.23 4.59
N GLU A 31 9.85 -15.66 4.88
CA GLU A 31 9.05 -15.14 5.99
C GLU A 31 8.58 -16.32 6.85
N ALA A 32 8.94 -16.31 8.12
CA ALA A 32 8.38 -17.18 9.15
C ALA A 32 7.74 -16.30 10.20
N LEU A 33 6.45 -16.47 10.42
CA LEU A 33 5.68 -15.71 11.39
C LEU A 33 4.92 -16.67 12.30
N ASP A 34 5.14 -16.52 13.60
CA ASP A 34 4.35 -17.15 14.63
C ASP A 34 3.30 -16.15 15.11
N SER A 35 2.09 -16.62 15.23
CA SER A 35 0.97 -15.80 15.70
C SER A 35 0.12 -16.60 16.66
N TYR A 36 -0.55 -15.90 17.55
CA TYR A 36 -1.56 -16.54 18.42
C TYR A 36 -2.83 -15.70 18.44
N GLU A 37 -3.95 -16.36 18.61
CA GLU A 37 -5.25 -15.73 18.82
C GLU A 37 -5.91 -16.33 20.06
N ILE A 38 -6.45 -15.46 20.90
CA ILE A 38 -7.21 -15.85 22.10
C ILE A 38 -8.62 -15.32 21.91
N SER A 39 -9.59 -16.21 21.98
CA SER A 39 -11.02 -15.90 21.90
C SER A 39 -11.68 -16.09 23.29
N VAL A 40 -12.49 -15.10 23.68
CA VAL A 40 -13.26 -15.11 24.93
C VAL A 40 -14.71 -14.78 24.69
N LEU A 41 -15.61 -15.35 25.52
CA LEU A 41 -17.05 -15.14 25.43
C LEU A 41 -17.55 -14.21 26.56
N PRO A 42 -18.15 -13.06 26.22
CA PRO A 42 -18.85 -12.22 27.20
C PRO A 42 -20.11 -12.92 27.74
N PRO A 43 -20.64 -12.49 28.92
CA PRO A 43 -20.14 -11.38 29.76
C PRO A 43 -19.02 -11.79 30.72
N GLU A 44 -18.89 -13.11 31.05
CA GLU A 44 -17.94 -13.60 32.05
C GLU A 44 -16.49 -13.64 31.54
N LEU A 45 -16.27 -13.40 30.24
CA LEU A 45 -14.98 -13.51 29.56
C LEU A 45 -14.34 -14.90 29.72
N GLY A 46 -15.18 -15.94 29.71
CA GLY A 46 -14.74 -17.32 29.67
C GLY A 46 -13.91 -17.62 28.43
N LEU A 47 -12.82 -18.38 28.60
CA LEU A 47 -11.97 -18.76 27.47
C LEU A 47 -12.75 -19.66 26.51
N ASN A 48 -12.86 -19.24 25.26
CA ASN A 48 -13.51 -19.99 24.17
C ASN A 48 -12.48 -20.91 23.50
N ASP A 49 -11.51 -20.32 22.83
CA ASP A 49 -10.42 -21.08 22.21
C ASP A 49 -9.09 -20.28 22.22
N VAL A 50 -8.02 -21.04 21.99
CA VAL A 50 -6.67 -20.51 21.72
C VAL A 50 -6.18 -21.12 20.43
N ARG A 51 -5.67 -20.30 19.54
CA ARG A 51 -5.15 -20.66 18.22
C ARG A 51 -3.67 -20.31 18.14
N GLU A 52 -2.85 -21.29 17.87
CA GLU A 52 -1.42 -21.14 17.59
C GLU A 52 -1.24 -21.29 16.08
N ILE A 53 -0.61 -20.30 15.45
CA ILE A 53 -0.55 -20.19 14.00
C ILE A 53 0.91 -20.05 13.57
N GLU A 54 1.38 -21.00 12.78
CA GLU A 54 2.69 -20.96 12.14
C GLU A 54 2.50 -20.68 10.64
N ARG A 55 3.15 -19.66 10.12
CA ARG A 55 3.09 -19.31 8.71
C ARG A 55 4.48 -19.24 8.10
N PHE A 56 4.68 -19.95 7.01
CA PHE A 56 5.93 -19.94 6.24
C PHE A 56 5.65 -19.51 4.81
N ARG A 57 6.47 -18.59 4.33
CA ARG A 57 6.50 -18.17 2.93
C ARG A 57 7.94 -18.17 2.46
N ASP A 58 8.20 -18.88 1.38
CA ASP A 58 9.47 -18.89 0.67
C ASP A 58 9.20 -18.46 -0.77
N GLN A 59 9.77 -17.34 -1.19
CA GLN A 59 9.49 -16.75 -2.49
C GLN A 59 10.76 -16.47 -3.26
N THR A 60 10.68 -16.63 -4.58
CA THR A 60 11.70 -16.14 -5.51
C THR A 60 11.12 -15.00 -6.32
N ILE A 61 11.87 -13.91 -6.42
CA ILE A 61 11.50 -12.74 -7.23
C ILE A 61 12.57 -12.60 -8.31
N THR A 62 12.15 -12.68 -9.56
CA THR A 62 12.98 -12.40 -10.73
C THR A 62 12.54 -11.08 -11.34
N THR A 63 13.47 -10.15 -11.52
CA THR A 63 13.20 -8.84 -12.12
C THR A 63 14.17 -8.57 -13.25
N LEU A 64 13.64 -8.17 -14.40
CA LEU A 64 14.41 -7.72 -15.57
C LEU A 64 14.01 -6.28 -15.86
N ASN A 65 15.00 -5.40 -16.04
CA ASN A 65 14.78 -4.01 -16.41
C ASN A 65 15.63 -3.64 -17.61
N SER A 66 15.09 -2.80 -18.48
CA SER A 66 15.82 -2.17 -19.57
C SER A 66 15.43 -0.70 -19.73
N ASN A 67 16.42 0.16 -19.92
CA ASN A 67 16.22 1.55 -20.30
C ASN A 67 17.16 1.85 -21.45
N ILE A 68 16.60 2.35 -22.55
CA ILE A 68 17.32 2.60 -23.79
C ILE A 68 16.94 3.99 -24.26
N THR A 69 17.93 4.85 -24.49
CA THR A 69 17.73 6.18 -25.05
C THR A 69 18.56 6.34 -26.30
N TYR A 70 17.97 6.88 -27.34
CA TYR A 70 18.64 7.21 -28.59
C TYR A 70 18.46 8.67 -28.95
N GLN A 71 19.57 9.41 -29.03
CA GLN A 71 19.59 10.80 -29.46
C GLN A 71 19.54 10.87 -30.97
N ILE A 72 18.36 11.14 -31.53
CA ILE A 72 18.15 11.17 -32.98
C ILE A 72 18.89 12.37 -33.60
N SER A 73 18.80 13.51 -32.92
CA SER A 73 19.47 14.76 -33.26
C SER A 73 19.77 15.58 -32.01
N PRO A 74 20.53 16.67 -32.05
CA PRO A 74 20.73 17.53 -30.88
C PRO A 74 19.42 17.99 -30.22
N ASN A 75 18.33 18.06 -30.98
CA ASN A 75 17.04 18.56 -30.52
C ASN A 75 15.98 17.48 -30.32
N SER A 76 16.25 16.22 -30.66
CA SER A 76 15.25 15.15 -30.52
C SER A 76 15.82 13.85 -30.00
N ARG A 77 15.08 13.21 -29.08
CA ARG A 77 15.41 11.92 -28.50
C ARG A 77 14.20 10.98 -28.44
N ILE A 78 14.47 9.72 -28.45
CA ILE A 78 13.49 8.67 -28.15
C ILE A 78 14.03 7.82 -27.01
N ALA A 79 13.16 7.44 -26.07
CA ALA A 79 13.50 6.57 -24.98
C ALA A 79 12.51 5.41 -24.88
N PHE A 80 13.00 4.24 -24.47
CA PHE A 80 12.20 3.06 -24.20
C PHE A 80 12.59 2.47 -22.84
N ASN A 81 11.61 2.05 -22.10
CA ASN A 81 11.78 1.30 -20.86
C ASN A 81 10.99 0.01 -20.91
N GLY A 82 11.55 -1.04 -20.32
CA GLY A 82 10.89 -2.32 -20.16
C GLY A 82 11.15 -2.88 -18.77
N LEU A 83 10.11 -3.43 -18.16
CA LEU A 83 10.14 -4.14 -16.89
C LEU A 83 9.47 -5.49 -17.08
N TYR A 84 10.08 -6.54 -16.52
CA TYR A 84 9.42 -7.81 -16.27
C TYR A 84 9.74 -8.25 -14.86
N GLN A 85 8.72 -8.65 -14.10
CA GLN A 85 8.88 -9.21 -12.78
C GLN A 85 7.99 -10.44 -12.63
N GLN A 86 8.55 -11.49 -12.09
CA GLN A 86 7.85 -12.70 -11.68
C GLN A 86 8.14 -13.00 -10.22
N LYS A 87 7.12 -13.39 -9.47
CA LYS A 87 7.24 -13.88 -8.10
C LYS A 87 6.27 -15.01 -7.85
N ASP A 88 6.72 -16.01 -7.12
CA ASP A 88 5.95 -17.17 -6.68
C ASP A 88 6.01 -17.23 -5.15
N PRO A 89 5.13 -16.58 -4.41
CA PRO A 89 5.12 -16.60 -2.94
C PRO A 89 4.29 -17.77 -2.38
N PRO A 90 4.72 -19.04 -2.46
CA PRO A 90 3.98 -20.13 -1.85
C PRO A 90 3.94 -19.95 -0.35
N THR A 91 2.74 -20.02 0.22
CA THR A 91 2.53 -19.90 1.66
C THR A 91 2.02 -21.22 2.22
N LYS A 92 2.60 -21.65 3.32
CA LYS A 92 2.11 -22.77 4.14
C LYS A 92 1.72 -22.22 5.48
N LEU A 93 0.57 -22.64 5.97
CA LEU A 93 0.06 -22.23 7.29
C LEU A 93 -0.42 -23.48 8.03
N THR A 94 -0.04 -23.58 9.28
CA THR A 94 -0.58 -24.57 10.23
C THR A 94 -1.21 -23.82 11.39
N ARG A 95 -2.42 -24.20 11.77
CA ARG A 95 -3.14 -23.63 12.89
C ARG A 95 -3.60 -24.74 13.82
N THR A 96 -3.18 -24.68 15.08
CA THR A 96 -3.65 -25.57 16.15
C THR A 96 -4.66 -24.80 16.99
N ILE A 97 -5.90 -25.28 17.04
CA ILE A 97 -7.01 -24.66 17.77
C ILE A 97 -7.34 -25.55 18.97
N THR A 98 -7.18 -25.00 20.16
CA THR A 98 -7.60 -25.66 21.41
C THR A 98 -8.90 -25.04 21.88
N ASN A 99 -9.99 -25.78 21.84
CA ASN A 99 -11.32 -25.33 22.26
C ASN A 99 -11.55 -25.73 23.73
N PHE A 100 -11.82 -24.73 24.57
CA PHE A 100 -11.98 -24.89 26.02
C PHE A 100 -13.43 -25.06 26.48
N LEU A 101 -14.40 -24.94 25.56
CA LEU A 101 -15.82 -25.22 25.85
C LEU A 101 -16.07 -26.71 26.10
N ASN A 102 -15.19 -27.58 25.62
CA ASN A 102 -15.24 -29.01 25.83
C ASN A 102 -14.46 -29.43 27.09
N THR A 103 -14.89 -30.52 27.71
CA THR A 103 -14.18 -31.10 28.87
C THR A 103 -13.93 -32.60 28.63
N PRO A 104 -12.68 -33.05 28.40
CA PRO A 104 -11.45 -32.23 28.28
C PRO A 104 -11.48 -31.33 27.04
N PRO A 105 -10.62 -30.29 26.96
CA PRO A 105 -10.49 -29.44 25.77
C PRO A 105 -10.21 -30.27 24.51
N SER A 106 -10.87 -29.91 23.41
CA SER A 106 -10.65 -30.56 22.12
C SER A 106 -9.64 -29.81 21.28
N ILE A 107 -8.88 -30.54 20.48
CA ILE A 107 -7.88 -29.98 19.57
C ILE A 107 -8.35 -30.18 18.13
N LEU A 108 -8.27 -29.11 17.34
CA LEU A 108 -8.46 -29.11 15.90
C LEU A 108 -7.17 -28.60 15.25
N VAL A 109 -6.70 -29.28 14.23
CA VAL A 109 -5.53 -28.84 13.45
C VAL A 109 -5.98 -28.50 12.03
N GLU A 110 -5.66 -27.28 11.60
CA GLU A 110 -5.85 -26.83 10.24
C GLU A 110 -4.50 -26.67 9.55
N ARG A 111 -4.41 -27.19 8.35
CA ARG A 111 -3.24 -27.03 7.49
C ARG A 111 -3.68 -26.41 6.18
N GLU A 112 -3.01 -25.35 5.78
CA GLU A 112 -3.28 -24.65 4.52
C GLU A 112 -2.09 -24.72 3.59
N SER A 113 -2.39 -24.93 2.31
CA SER A 113 -1.47 -24.75 1.19
C SER A 113 -1.98 -23.62 0.32
N ILE A 114 -1.14 -22.61 0.10
CA ILE A 114 -1.50 -21.40 -0.63
C ILE A 114 -0.43 -21.15 -1.70
N PRO A 115 -0.42 -21.94 -2.81
CA PRO A 115 0.37 -21.59 -3.97
C PRO A 115 -0.13 -20.28 -4.56
N ALA A 116 0.81 -19.44 -4.94
CA ALA A 116 0.53 -18.17 -5.60
C ALA A 116 1.55 -17.91 -6.70
N ASN A 117 1.09 -17.31 -7.77
CA ASN A 117 1.95 -16.84 -8.86
C ASN A 117 1.54 -15.42 -9.22
N SER A 118 2.54 -14.58 -9.44
CA SER A 118 2.32 -13.21 -9.89
C SER A 118 3.38 -12.85 -10.91
N ASP A 119 2.93 -12.38 -12.07
CA ASP A 119 3.80 -11.80 -13.08
C ASP A 119 3.31 -10.41 -13.47
N ASN A 120 4.27 -9.54 -13.77
CA ASN A 120 4.03 -8.17 -14.19
C ASN A 120 5.01 -7.81 -15.29
N TRP A 121 4.53 -7.22 -16.37
CA TRP A 121 5.37 -6.61 -17.36
C TRP A 121 4.88 -5.20 -17.73
N GLU A 122 5.84 -4.34 -18.04
CA GLU A 122 5.59 -2.99 -18.52
C GLU A 122 6.51 -2.70 -19.69
N PHE A 123 5.98 -2.05 -20.70
CA PHE A 123 6.72 -1.48 -21.81
C PHE A 123 6.25 -0.06 -22.03
N GLY A 124 7.18 0.89 -21.98
CA GLY A 124 6.90 2.30 -22.21
C GLY A 124 7.95 2.95 -23.08
N GLY A 125 7.63 4.15 -23.51
CA GLY A 125 8.58 4.97 -24.21
C GLY A 125 8.11 6.40 -24.37
N ASP A 126 9.05 7.28 -24.68
CA ASP A 126 8.76 8.67 -24.99
C ASP A 126 9.59 9.16 -26.18
N TYR A 127 8.99 10.08 -26.92
CA TYR A 127 9.65 10.90 -27.93
C TYR A 127 9.60 12.35 -27.49
N GLU A 128 10.73 13.03 -27.57
CA GLU A 128 10.87 14.43 -27.20
C GLU A 128 11.55 15.21 -28.35
N LEU A 129 10.96 16.36 -28.73
CA LEU A 129 11.46 17.25 -29.73
C LEU A 129 11.49 18.69 -29.19
N ASN A 130 12.67 19.29 -29.16
CA ASN A 130 12.88 20.68 -28.82
C ASN A 130 12.98 21.50 -30.12
N PHE A 131 12.20 22.57 -30.20
CA PHE A 131 12.20 23.47 -31.36
C PHE A 131 13.22 24.59 -31.13
N ASP A 132 13.85 25.05 -32.20
CA ASP A 132 14.82 26.16 -32.16
C ASP A 132 14.22 27.45 -31.59
N GLY A 133 12.90 27.62 -31.70
CA GLY A 133 12.14 28.75 -31.15
C GLY A 133 11.76 28.61 -29.65
N GLY A 134 12.26 27.59 -28.93
CA GLY A 134 12.05 27.43 -27.48
C GLY A 134 10.82 26.60 -27.08
N GLY A 135 10.16 25.94 -28.02
CA GLY A 135 9.07 25.00 -27.71
C GLY A 135 9.57 23.57 -27.55
N LYS A 136 8.84 22.76 -26.78
CA LYS A 136 9.09 21.32 -26.58
C LYS A 136 7.82 20.52 -26.81
N TYR A 137 7.90 19.55 -27.69
CA TYR A 137 6.84 18.57 -27.93
C TYR A 137 7.23 17.24 -27.32
N LYS A 138 6.31 16.60 -26.62
CA LYS A 138 6.51 15.29 -26.01
C LYS A 138 5.32 14.38 -26.29
N VAL A 139 5.63 13.12 -26.62
CA VAL A 139 4.67 12.02 -26.67
C VAL A 139 5.20 10.92 -25.80
N LEU A 140 4.37 10.32 -24.98
CA LEU A 140 4.70 9.12 -24.23
C LEU A 140 3.61 8.07 -24.38
N PHE A 141 3.99 6.82 -24.21
CA PHE A 141 3.06 5.71 -24.09
C PHE A 141 3.53 4.72 -23.02
N ILE A 142 2.58 4.05 -22.39
CA ILE A 142 2.80 2.96 -21.43
C ILE A 142 1.79 1.85 -21.74
N VAL A 143 2.28 0.62 -21.74
CA VAL A 143 1.45 -0.59 -21.78
C VAL A 143 1.96 -1.51 -20.69
N ASN A 144 1.09 -1.94 -19.79
CA ASN A 144 1.43 -2.89 -18.74
C ASN A 144 0.35 -3.96 -18.57
N GLU A 145 0.76 -5.06 -17.97
CA GLU A 145 -0.12 -6.14 -17.55
C GLU A 145 0.41 -6.79 -16.27
N SER A 146 -0.47 -7.03 -15.32
CA SER A 146 -0.19 -7.74 -14.08
C SER A 146 -1.19 -8.88 -13.91
N ASN A 147 -0.69 -10.09 -13.74
CA ASN A 147 -1.47 -11.29 -13.46
C ASN A 147 -1.18 -11.77 -12.04
N ASN A 148 -2.23 -12.11 -11.29
CA ASN A 148 -2.11 -12.71 -9.97
C ASN A 148 -3.06 -13.89 -9.87
N GLU A 149 -2.54 -15.05 -9.46
CA GLU A 149 -3.30 -16.27 -9.23
C GLU A 149 -2.96 -16.82 -7.85
N ILE A 150 -3.97 -17.08 -7.04
CA ILE A 150 -3.83 -17.61 -5.69
C ILE A 150 -4.86 -18.71 -5.50
N THR A 151 -4.39 -19.91 -5.16
CA THR A 151 -5.26 -21.01 -4.74
C THR A 151 -4.99 -21.30 -3.28
N ARG A 152 -6.03 -21.38 -2.46
CA ARG A 152 -5.97 -21.73 -1.04
C ARG A 152 -6.76 -22.99 -0.78
N GLU A 153 -6.11 -24.00 -0.26
CA GLU A 153 -6.73 -25.24 0.17
C GLU A 153 -6.51 -25.44 1.68
N ARG A 154 -7.60 -25.64 2.42
CA ARG A 154 -7.53 -25.90 3.86
C ARG A 154 -7.99 -27.32 4.16
N PHE A 155 -7.19 -28.00 4.95
CA PHE A 155 -7.41 -29.33 5.44
C PHE A 155 -7.53 -29.31 6.95
N VAL A 156 -8.46 -30.05 7.51
CA VAL A 156 -8.78 -30.11 8.93
C VAL A 156 -8.67 -31.54 9.44
N SER A 157 -8.05 -31.72 10.60
CA SER A 157 -8.03 -32.95 11.40
C SER A 157 -8.52 -32.71 12.81
N LEU A 158 -9.20 -33.71 13.41
CA LEU A 158 -9.76 -33.64 14.79
C LEU A 158 -8.73 -33.88 15.90
N GLY A 159 -7.45 -33.97 15.55
CA GLY A 159 -6.34 -34.15 16.46
C GLY A 159 -5.02 -34.27 15.74
N LEU A 160 -3.92 -34.27 16.49
CA LEU A 160 -2.58 -34.44 15.92
C LEU A 160 -2.40 -35.87 15.39
N GLY A 161 -2.24 -35.97 14.05
CA GLY A 161 -2.03 -37.25 13.35
C GLY A 161 -3.30 -37.98 12.91
N ASP A 162 -4.48 -37.39 13.12
CA ASP A 162 -5.72 -37.91 12.58
C ASP A 162 -5.83 -37.64 11.05
N PRO A 163 -6.68 -38.42 10.34
CA PRO A 163 -6.92 -38.17 8.92
C PRO A 163 -7.41 -36.75 8.65
N GLU A 164 -6.82 -36.10 7.65
CA GLU A 164 -7.23 -34.78 7.21
C GLU A 164 -8.40 -34.85 6.23
N ALA A 165 -9.33 -33.91 6.32
CA ALA A 165 -10.40 -33.69 5.36
C ALA A 165 -10.32 -32.24 4.82
N LYS A 166 -10.43 -32.07 3.50
CA LYS A 166 -10.48 -30.74 2.89
C LYS A 166 -11.79 -30.05 3.30
N ASN A 167 -11.71 -28.85 3.84
CA ASN A 167 -12.89 -28.08 4.27
C ASN A 167 -13.01 -26.69 3.62
N LEU A 168 -12.01 -26.27 2.82
CA LEU A 168 -12.06 -25.04 2.05
C LEU A 168 -11.26 -25.20 0.76
N PHE A 169 -11.82 -24.70 -0.31
CA PHE A 169 -11.14 -24.34 -1.55
C PHE A 169 -11.49 -22.91 -1.90
N LEU A 170 -10.47 -22.08 -2.13
CA LEU A 170 -10.61 -20.70 -2.58
C LEU A 170 -9.61 -20.51 -3.72
N ASP A 171 -10.12 -20.10 -4.89
CA ASP A 171 -9.30 -19.82 -6.06
C ASP A 171 -9.62 -18.41 -6.56
N THR A 172 -8.59 -17.56 -6.61
CA THR A 172 -8.71 -16.16 -7.02
C THR A 172 -7.74 -15.88 -8.16
N GLY A 173 -8.26 -15.30 -9.22
CA GLY A 173 -7.48 -14.81 -10.35
C GLY A 173 -7.75 -13.33 -10.59
N SER A 174 -6.71 -12.56 -10.88
CA SER A 174 -6.86 -11.19 -11.36
C SER A 174 -5.87 -10.88 -12.46
N ARG A 175 -6.34 -10.23 -13.52
CA ARG A 175 -5.53 -9.74 -14.62
C ARG A 175 -5.85 -8.28 -14.85
N GLU A 176 -4.88 -7.41 -14.57
CA GLU A 176 -4.98 -5.97 -14.78
C GLU A 176 -4.13 -5.56 -15.98
N ARG A 177 -4.71 -4.75 -16.87
CA ARG A 177 -4.07 -4.25 -18.07
C ARG A 177 -4.26 -2.75 -18.18
N GLU A 178 -3.20 -2.04 -18.46
CA GLU A 178 -3.27 -0.60 -18.65
C GLU A 178 -2.58 -0.18 -19.95
N ARG A 179 -3.16 0.82 -20.64
CA ARG A 179 -2.63 1.42 -21.85
C ARG A 179 -2.82 2.93 -21.78
N ILE A 180 -1.72 3.66 -21.78
CA ILE A 180 -1.71 5.11 -21.69
C ILE A 180 -1.01 5.69 -22.90
N VAL A 181 -1.57 6.75 -23.46
CA VAL A 181 -0.90 7.61 -24.44
C VAL A 181 -1.16 9.06 -24.03
N ARG A 182 -0.07 9.83 -23.90
CA ARG A 182 -0.09 11.24 -23.55
C ARG A 182 0.74 12.03 -24.53
N THR A 183 0.25 13.22 -24.91
CA THR A 183 1.01 14.17 -25.69
C THR A 183 0.91 15.56 -25.09
N SER A 184 2.01 16.32 -25.14
CA SER A 184 2.04 17.68 -24.63
C SER A 184 2.96 18.58 -25.44
N TYR A 185 2.67 19.86 -25.37
CA TYR A 185 3.49 20.92 -25.89
C TYR A 185 3.77 21.97 -24.82
N THR A 186 5.04 22.26 -24.60
CA THR A 186 5.52 23.23 -23.63
C THR A 186 6.22 24.37 -24.33
N TRP A 187 5.95 25.62 -23.93
CA TRP A 187 6.64 26.80 -24.45
C TRP A 187 6.67 27.92 -23.40
N ASP A 188 7.47 28.92 -23.65
CA ASP A 188 7.64 30.12 -22.82
C ASP A 188 6.90 31.30 -23.45
N PRO A 189 5.61 31.56 -23.10
CA PRO A 189 4.83 32.66 -23.70
C PRO A 189 5.38 34.04 -23.33
N PHE A 190 5.96 34.16 -22.13
CA PHE A 190 6.53 35.39 -21.58
C PHE A 190 7.77 35.07 -20.74
N GLU A 191 8.60 36.09 -20.47
CA GLU A 191 9.74 35.92 -19.58
C GLU A 191 9.32 35.48 -18.19
N GLY A 192 9.96 34.43 -17.70
CA GLY A 192 9.65 33.81 -16.39
C GLY A 192 8.34 33.04 -16.35
N GLN A 193 7.71 32.77 -17.50
CA GLN A 193 6.49 31.96 -17.56
C GLN A 193 6.66 30.82 -18.56
N ASN A 194 6.28 29.63 -18.12
CA ASN A 194 6.28 28.43 -18.92
C ASN A 194 4.88 27.83 -18.92
N LEU A 195 4.35 27.47 -20.07
CA LEU A 195 3.03 26.89 -20.26
C LEU A 195 3.15 25.54 -20.95
N GLU A 196 2.53 24.52 -20.38
CA GLU A 196 2.35 23.21 -20.98
C GLU A 196 0.86 22.93 -21.19
N LEU A 197 0.50 22.52 -22.41
CA LEU A 197 -0.83 22.00 -22.75
C LEU A 197 -0.69 20.57 -23.23
N GLY A 198 -1.62 19.73 -22.85
CA GLY A 198 -1.58 18.34 -23.28
C GLY A 198 -2.91 17.62 -23.15
N ILE A 199 -2.91 16.42 -23.72
CA ILE A 199 -4.02 15.47 -23.65
C ILE A 199 -3.48 14.07 -23.35
N GLU A 200 -4.29 13.29 -22.64
CA GLU A 200 -4.02 11.90 -22.30
C GLU A 200 -5.25 11.05 -22.60
N ARG A 201 -5.01 9.82 -23.05
CA ARG A 201 -5.98 8.74 -23.04
C ARG A 201 -5.41 7.57 -22.25
N ALA A 202 -6.16 7.12 -21.24
CA ALA A 202 -5.87 5.90 -20.49
C ALA A 202 -7.00 4.88 -20.67
N GLN A 203 -6.63 3.62 -20.69
CA GLN A 203 -7.55 2.48 -20.64
C GLN A 203 -7.02 1.50 -19.62
N THR A 204 -7.83 1.19 -18.61
CA THR A 204 -7.50 0.20 -17.58
C THR A 204 -8.57 -0.87 -17.57
N ILE A 205 -8.17 -2.15 -17.55
CA ILE A 205 -9.08 -3.29 -17.54
C ILE A 205 -8.65 -4.24 -16.43
N LEU A 206 -9.57 -4.58 -15.53
CA LEU A 206 -9.40 -5.63 -14.54
C LEU A 206 -10.36 -6.78 -14.83
N ASP A 207 -9.82 -7.95 -15.16
CA ASP A 207 -10.56 -9.20 -15.15
C ASP A 207 -10.32 -9.91 -13.81
N SER A 208 -11.38 -10.32 -13.13
CA SER A 208 -11.31 -11.00 -11.84
C SER A 208 -12.19 -12.24 -11.79
N THR A 209 -11.70 -13.27 -11.10
CA THR A 209 -12.42 -14.51 -10.85
C THR A 209 -12.28 -14.91 -9.40
N LEU A 210 -13.37 -15.43 -8.80
CA LEU A 210 -13.39 -15.97 -7.45
C LEU A 210 -14.21 -17.27 -7.45
N LYS A 211 -13.60 -18.37 -6.98
CA LYS A 211 -14.27 -19.65 -6.80
C LYS A 211 -14.14 -20.08 -5.36
N ILE A 212 -15.25 -20.47 -4.74
CA ILE A 212 -15.29 -21.00 -3.38
C ILE A 212 -15.94 -22.38 -3.40
N GLY A 213 -15.27 -23.34 -2.75
CA GLY A 213 -15.79 -24.68 -2.48
C GLY A 213 -15.84 -24.94 -0.97
N LEU A 214 -16.97 -25.46 -0.48
CA LEU A 214 -17.16 -25.83 0.93
C LEU A 214 -17.68 -27.27 1.08
N PRO A 215 -17.46 -27.96 2.21
CA PRO A 215 -17.94 -29.32 2.47
C PRO A 215 -19.43 -29.31 2.93
N ILE A 216 -20.31 -28.73 2.15
CA ILE A 216 -21.75 -28.67 2.39
C ILE A 216 -22.47 -29.64 1.49
N PRO A 217 -23.73 -30.04 1.80
CA PRO A 217 -24.55 -30.89 0.92
C PRO A 217 -24.70 -30.27 -0.48
N GLY A 218 -24.38 -31.04 -1.52
CA GLY A 218 -24.46 -30.62 -2.92
C GLY A 218 -23.65 -31.53 -3.82
N LEU A 219 -23.48 -31.13 -5.09
CA LEU A 219 -22.67 -31.86 -6.05
C LEU A 219 -21.24 -31.33 -6.04
N PRO A 220 -20.24 -32.13 -5.64
CA PRO A 220 -18.84 -31.73 -5.67
C PRO A 220 -18.38 -31.40 -7.10
N SER A 221 -17.49 -30.41 -7.24
CA SER A 221 -16.91 -29.99 -8.51
C SER A 221 -15.39 -30.05 -8.44
N ALA A 222 -14.74 -30.60 -9.47
CA ALA A 222 -13.28 -30.61 -9.59
C ALA A 222 -12.70 -29.19 -9.65
N ASP A 223 -13.42 -28.25 -10.29
CA ASP A 223 -13.01 -26.84 -10.40
C ASP A 223 -13.12 -26.08 -9.06
N HIS A 224 -13.68 -26.70 -8.03
CA HIS A 224 -13.82 -26.20 -6.67
C HIS A 224 -13.10 -27.14 -5.66
N GLY A 225 -11.98 -27.73 -6.09
CA GLY A 225 -11.15 -28.61 -5.26
C GLY A 225 -11.83 -29.89 -4.79
N GLY A 226 -12.88 -30.37 -5.48
CA GLY A 226 -13.66 -31.53 -5.10
C GLY A 226 -14.72 -31.23 -4.02
N LEU A 227 -14.98 -29.97 -3.72
CA LEU A 227 -16.01 -29.50 -2.78
C LEU A 227 -17.27 -29.00 -3.51
N THR A 228 -18.32 -28.72 -2.77
CA THR A 228 -19.55 -28.14 -3.32
C THR A 228 -19.34 -26.66 -3.62
N PRO A 229 -19.60 -26.19 -4.86
CA PRO A 229 -19.48 -24.78 -5.24
C PRO A 229 -20.42 -23.87 -4.44
N ILE A 230 -19.93 -22.71 -4.04
CA ILE A 230 -20.71 -21.62 -3.45
C ILE A 230 -20.90 -20.54 -4.51
N PRO A 231 -22.13 -20.29 -4.98
CA PRO A 231 -22.39 -19.20 -5.91
C PRO A 231 -22.28 -17.85 -5.21
N LEU A 232 -21.51 -16.93 -5.80
CA LEU A 232 -21.33 -15.57 -5.32
C LEU A 232 -21.70 -14.58 -6.43
N PRO A 233 -22.41 -13.48 -6.12
CA PRO A 233 -22.61 -12.38 -7.06
C PRO A 233 -21.27 -11.74 -7.43
N ASN A 234 -21.09 -11.36 -8.69
CA ASN A 234 -19.84 -10.73 -9.19
C ASN A 234 -18.58 -11.58 -9.01
N ALA A 235 -18.70 -12.91 -8.93
CA ALA A 235 -17.59 -13.83 -8.85
C ALA A 235 -16.74 -13.87 -10.12
N VAL A 236 -17.34 -13.57 -11.26
CA VAL A 236 -16.68 -13.35 -12.55
C VAL A 236 -17.00 -11.95 -13.02
N SER A 237 -16.01 -11.11 -13.12
CA SER A 237 -16.18 -9.69 -13.43
C SER A 237 -15.04 -9.18 -14.31
N SER A 238 -15.41 -8.37 -15.30
CA SER A 238 -14.45 -7.54 -16.07
C SER A 238 -14.88 -6.09 -15.92
N VAL A 239 -13.99 -5.27 -15.39
CA VAL A 239 -14.20 -3.83 -15.20
C VAL A 239 -13.23 -3.10 -16.12
N GLU A 240 -13.74 -2.22 -16.97
CA GLU A 240 -12.98 -1.40 -17.89
C GLU A 240 -13.24 0.07 -17.61
N GLU A 241 -12.17 0.88 -17.54
CA GLU A 241 -12.24 2.34 -17.56
C GLU A 241 -11.57 2.87 -18.81
N ILE A 242 -12.25 3.77 -19.51
CA ILE A 242 -11.66 4.60 -20.56
C ILE A 242 -11.72 6.03 -20.07
N ARG A 243 -10.54 6.66 -19.96
CA ARG A 243 -10.38 8.02 -19.46
C ARG A 243 -9.69 8.89 -20.51
N TYR A 244 -10.24 10.09 -20.72
CA TYR A 244 -9.64 11.17 -21.47
C TYR A 244 -9.37 12.33 -20.53
N GLU A 245 -8.18 12.89 -20.61
CA GLU A 245 -7.79 14.02 -19.78
C GLU A 245 -7.14 15.11 -20.63
N GLY A 246 -7.67 16.31 -20.56
CA GLY A 246 -7.05 17.52 -21.10
C GLY A 246 -6.43 18.31 -19.96
N PHE A 247 -5.22 18.87 -20.14
CA PHE A 247 -4.57 19.61 -19.08
C PHE A 247 -3.82 20.84 -19.55
N ALA A 248 -3.71 21.81 -18.63
CA ALA A 248 -2.90 23.00 -18.75
C ALA A 248 -2.08 23.17 -17.46
N ILE A 249 -0.78 23.36 -17.60
CA ILE A 249 0.15 23.62 -16.49
C ILE A 249 0.89 24.92 -16.77
N HIS A 250 0.76 25.89 -15.88
CA HIS A 250 1.41 27.19 -15.97
C HIS A 250 2.39 27.36 -14.81
N ASN A 251 3.67 27.50 -15.12
CA ASN A 251 4.73 27.79 -14.19
C ASN A 251 5.10 29.27 -14.33
N TRP A 252 4.97 30.02 -13.24
CA TRP A 252 5.29 31.44 -13.20
C TRP A 252 6.36 31.74 -12.16
N GLN A 253 7.53 32.16 -12.62
CA GLN A 253 8.57 32.74 -11.77
C GLN A 253 8.24 34.22 -11.57
N ILE A 254 7.46 34.55 -10.51
CA ILE A 254 6.98 35.91 -10.21
C ILE A 254 8.15 36.86 -9.98
N ASN A 255 9.15 36.36 -9.24
CA ASN A 255 10.43 37.04 -9.02
C ASN A 255 11.48 36.03 -8.52
N GLN A 256 12.69 36.46 -8.21
CA GLN A 256 13.77 35.59 -7.74
C GLN A 256 13.45 34.78 -6.47
N ARG A 257 12.42 35.16 -5.70
CA ARG A 257 12.04 34.51 -4.45
C ARG A 257 10.70 33.81 -4.49
N MET A 258 9.86 34.12 -5.47
CA MET A 258 8.49 33.63 -5.53
C MET A 258 8.23 32.92 -6.86
N SER A 259 7.65 31.73 -6.77
CA SER A 259 7.11 31.01 -7.93
C SER A 259 5.71 30.47 -7.65
N LEU A 260 4.90 30.40 -8.69
CA LEU A 260 3.57 29.81 -8.67
C LEU A 260 3.45 28.82 -9.81
N GLU A 261 3.10 27.59 -9.49
CA GLU A 261 2.58 26.63 -10.46
C GLU A 261 1.07 26.56 -10.33
N SER A 262 0.38 26.67 -11.44
CA SER A 262 -1.07 26.51 -11.53
C SER A 262 -1.37 25.44 -12.55
N SER A 263 -2.08 24.40 -12.19
CA SER A 263 -2.50 23.38 -13.14
C SER A 263 -4.01 23.16 -13.09
N LEU A 264 -4.57 22.84 -14.24
CA LEU A 264 -5.97 22.52 -14.41
C LEU A 264 -6.07 21.29 -15.29
N PHE A 265 -6.71 20.26 -14.77
CA PHE A 265 -7.01 19.02 -15.48
C PHE A 265 -8.52 18.90 -15.64
N TYR A 266 -8.97 18.57 -16.83
CA TYR A 266 -10.35 18.15 -17.08
C TYR A 266 -10.34 16.69 -17.49
N GLU A 267 -11.01 15.87 -16.72
CA GLU A 267 -11.15 14.43 -16.91
C GLU A 267 -12.57 14.11 -17.33
N ASP A 268 -12.70 13.25 -18.34
CA ASP A 268 -13.93 12.58 -18.76
C ASP A 268 -13.64 11.10 -18.78
N SER A 269 -14.38 10.30 -17.99
CA SER A 269 -14.16 8.86 -17.87
C SER A 269 -15.45 8.07 -17.93
N GLU A 270 -15.37 6.87 -18.50
CA GLU A 270 -16.44 5.88 -18.51
C GLU A 270 -15.93 4.59 -17.89
N ILE A 271 -16.62 4.10 -16.85
CA ILE A 271 -16.37 2.81 -16.22
C ILE A 271 -17.50 1.88 -16.63
N SER A 272 -17.16 0.73 -17.21
CA SER A 272 -18.09 -0.33 -17.59
C SER A 272 -17.72 -1.64 -16.89
N GLN A 273 -18.70 -2.31 -16.32
CA GLN A 273 -18.58 -3.66 -15.76
C GLN A 273 -19.38 -4.64 -16.61
N SER A 274 -18.78 -5.80 -16.87
CA SER A 274 -19.41 -6.93 -17.55
C SER A 274 -19.11 -8.25 -16.82
N GLY A 275 -19.83 -9.31 -17.14
CA GLY A 275 -19.76 -10.61 -16.47
C GLY A 275 -21.08 -10.94 -15.80
N ASP A 276 -21.08 -11.20 -14.49
CA ASP A 276 -22.30 -11.51 -13.74
C ASP A 276 -23.27 -10.32 -13.68
N VAL A 277 -22.74 -9.10 -13.74
CA VAL A 277 -23.51 -7.85 -13.79
C VAL A 277 -23.00 -6.99 -14.94
N ASN A 278 -23.91 -6.26 -15.60
CA ASN A 278 -23.58 -5.33 -16.68
C ASN A 278 -24.05 -3.92 -16.31
N VAL A 279 -23.12 -3.01 -16.08
CA VAL A 279 -23.34 -1.61 -15.71
C VAL A 279 -22.33 -0.73 -16.42
N SER A 280 -22.74 0.47 -16.86
CA SER A 280 -21.83 1.50 -17.35
C SER A 280 -22.17 2.84 -16.70
N ARG A 281 -21.13 3.62 -16.33
CA ARG A 281 -21.23 4.92 -15.69
C ARG A 281 -20.19 5.87 -16.23
N SER A 282 -20.57 7.13 -16.41
CA SER A 282 -19.66 8.21 -16.87
C SER A 282 -19.45 9.22 -15.76
N PHE A 283 -18.27 9.79 -15.71
CA PHE A 283 -17.84 10.79 -14.73
C PHE A 283 -17.06 11.87 -15.43
N ASP A 284 -17.22 13.10 -14.94
CA ASP A 284 -16.42 14.23 -15.37
C ASP A 284 -15.94 15.04 -14.16
N PHE A 285 -14.68 15.50 -14.21
CA PHE A 285 -14.06 16.22 -13.11
C PHE A 285 -13.18 17.35 -13.63
N LEU A 286 -13.25 18.47 -12.92
CA LEU A 286 -12.30 19.57 -13.08
C LEU A 286 -11.38 19.56 -11.84
N LYS A 287 -10.08 19.32 -12.03
CA LYS A 287 -9.08 19.13 -10.98
C LYS A 287 -8.08 20.29 -10.98
N PRO A 288 -8.35 21.39 -10.28
CA PRO A 288 -7.40 22.49 -10.11
C PRO A 288 -6.33 22.15 -9.07
N LYS A 289 -5.12 22.67 -9.32
CA LYS A 289 -4.02 22.62 -8.37
C LYS A 289 -3.23 23.93 -8.42
N PHE A 290 -2.79 24.41 -7.25
CA PHE A 290 -1.94 25.58 -7.07
C PHE A 290 -0.81 25.25 -6.12
N ASP A 291 0.43 25.48 -6.53
CA ASP A 291 1.64 25.34 -5.72
C ASP A 291 2.38 26.66 -5.69
N PHE A 292 2.36 27.35 -4.57
CA PHE A 292 3.08 28.60 -4.35
C PHE A 292 4.34 28.34 -3.50
N ARG A 293 5.46 28.88 -3.93
CA ARG A 293 6.74 28.82 -3.22
C ARG A 293 7.29 30.22 -2.96
N PHE A 294 7.74 30.46 -1.72
CA PHE A 294 8.36 31.70 -1.30
C PHE A 294 9.64 31.45 -0.53
N ASN A 295 10.78 31.83 -1.14
CA ASN A 295 12.08 31.86 -0.49
C ASN A 295 12.17 33.11 0.38
N MET A 296 11.75 33.03 1.65
CA MET A 296 11.73 34.16 2.59
C MET A 296 13.15 34.66 2.87
N SER A 297 14.12 33.71 2.97
CA SER A 297 15.56 33.97 3.03
C SER A 297 16.32 32.84 2.31
N SER A 298 17.65 32.88 2.31
CA SER A 298 18.49 31.78 1.78
C SER A 298 18.33 30.48 2.60
N SER A 299 17.83 30.57 3.82
CA SER A 299 17.69 29.44 4.75
C SER A 299 16.23 29.09 5.08
N LEU A 300 15.27 29.94 4.72
CA LEU A 300 13.85 29.76 5.08
C LEU A 300 12.97 29.81 3.84
N GLN A 301 12.24 28.73 3.59
CA GLN A 301 11.29 28.60 2.48
C GLN A 301 9.89 28.26 3.01
N LEU A 302 8.89 28.95 2.51
CA LEU A 302 7.47 28.63 2.67
C LEU A 302 6.95 28.06 1.35
N SER A 303 6.28 26.93 1.38
CA SER A 303 5.47 26.45 0.24
C SER A 303 4.04 26.19 0.68
N MET A 304 3.10 26.52 -0.20
CA MET A 304 1.66 26.34 0.05
C MET A 304 1.05 25.68 -1.17
N SER A 305 0.25 24.65 -0.96
CA SER A 305 -0.50 24.00 -2.04
C SER A 305 -1.98 23.90 -1.72
N ALA A 306 -2.80 24.00 -2.76
CA ALA A 306 -4.22 23.71 -2.75
C ALA A 306 -4.54 22.86 -3.99
N GLU A 307 -5.13 21.68 -3.79
CA GLU A 307 -5.36 20.70 -4.85
C GLU A 307 -6.70 20.00 -4.63
N LEU A 308 -7.50 19.86 -5.69
CA LEU A 308 -8.59 18.91 -5.73
C LEU A 308 -8.07 17.61 -6.35
N ASP A 309 -7.95 16.59 -5.51
CA ASP A 309 -7.61 15.24 -5.91
C ASP A 309 -8.88 14.39 -6.01
N VAL A 310 -9.04 13.69 -7.13
CA VAL A 310 -10.14 12.75 -7.37
C VAL A 310 -9.52 11.36 -7.41
N SER A 311 -9.87 10.55 -6.42
CA SER A 311 -9.33 9.19 -6.30
C SER A 311 -9.92 8.29 -7.38
N GLN A 312 -9.07 7.57 -8.09
CA GLN A 312 -9.54 6.52 -8.99
C GLN A 312 -10.24 5.41 -8.19
N LEU A 313 -11.38 4.93 -8.68
CA LEU A 313 -12.08 3.80 -8.07
C LEU A 313 -11.22 2.53 -8.17
N ARG A 314 -11.19 1.76 -7.09
CA ARG A 314 -10.54 0.46 -7.12
C ARG A 314 -11.46 -0.52 -7.85
N PHE A 315 -11.01 -1.03 -8.97
CA PHE A 315 -11.82 -1.98 -9.76
C PHE A 315 -12.17 -3.24 -8.98
N SER A 316 -11.34 -3.64 -8.00
CA SER A 316 -11.67 -4.71 -7.06
C SER A 316 -12.91 -4.44 -6.21
N ASP A 317 -13.32 -3.18 -6.03
CA ASP A 317 -14.53 -2.84 -5.26
C ASP A 317 -15.82 -3.12 -6.06
N PHE A 318 -15.70 -3.34 -7.37
CA PHE A 318 -16.82 -3.77 -8.24
C PHE A 318 -17.00 -5.29 -8.26
N SER A 319 -16.01 -6.05 -7.83
CA SER A 319 -15.97 -7.51 -7.88
C SER A 319 -16.19 -8.12 -6.49
N ALA A 320 -16.66 -9.35 -6.43
CA ALA A 320 -16.69 -10.10 -5.17
C ALA A 320 -15.26 -10.36 -4.70
N ALA A 321 -15.04 -10.19 -3.41
CA ALA A 321 -13.78 -10.48 -2.75
C ALA A 321 -14.00 -11.36 -1.51
N ALA A 322 -13.01 -12.19 -1.19
CA ALA A 322 -12.95 -12.93 0.06
C ALA A 322 -11.68 -12.57 0.81
N ASN A 323 -11.77 -12.48 2.13
CA ASN A 323 -10.59 -12.30 2.95
C ASN A 323 -9.82 -13.62 3.04
N ASP A 324 -8.75 -13.74 2.28
CA ASP A 324 -7.90 -14.94 2.23
C ASP A 324 -7.11 -15.19 3.53
N ARG A 325 -7.08 -14.20 4.44
CA ARG A 325 -6.38 -14.27 5.73
C ARG A 325 -7.30 -14.51 6.91
N ASP A 326 -8.61 -14.43 6.71
CA ASP A 326 -9.59 -14.66 7.75
C ASP A 326 -10.13 -16.10 7.70
N GLU A 327 -10.29 -16.72 8.87
CA GLU A 327 -10.84 -18.07 9.00
C GLU A 327 -12.29 -18.14 8.59
N THR A 328 -13.05 -17.10 8.89
CA THR A 328 -14.48 -17.04 8.67
C THR A 328 -14.87 -16.72 7.24
N GLN A 329 -13.87 -16.39 6.40
CA GLN A 329 -14.09 -16.12 4.97
C GLN A 329 -15.16 -15.04 4.74
N ASP A 330 -15.02 -13.88 5.41
CA ASP A 330 -15.91 -12.76 5.17
C ASP A 330 -15.87 -12.39 3.68
N THR A 331 -16.97 -12.63 2.98
CA THR A 331 -17.13 -12.29 1.59
C THR A 331 -17.73 -10.90 1.48
N ILE A 332 -17.17 -10.09 0.58
CA ILE A 332 -17.62 -8.74 0.32
C ILE A 332 -18.23 -8.75 -1.09
N ALA A 333 -19.48 -8.34 -1.21
CA ALA A 333 -20.08 -8.11 -2.51
C ALA A 333 -19.44 -6.92 -3.20
N GLY A 334 -19.26 -6.97 -4.51
CA GLY A 334 -18.89 -5.80 -5.30
C GLY A 334 -20.01 -4.77 -5.34
N ASN A 335 -19.66 -3.48 -5.43
CA ASN A 335 -20.62 -2.38 -5.54
C ASN A 335 -20.41 -1.58 -6.84
N PRO A 336 -21.23 -1.75 -7.86
CA PRO A 336 -21.13 -1.00 -9.10
C PRO A 336 -21.59 0.47 -9.00
N GLU A 337 -22.21 0.87 -7.88
CA GLU A 337 -22.78 2.21 -7.67
C GLU A 337 -21.78 3.17 -7.00
N LEU A 338 -20.50 2.78 -6.85
CA LEU A 338 -19.48 3.62 -6.24
C LEU A 338 -19.21 4.89 -7.04
N GLU A 339 -18.99 5.99 -6.33
CA GLU A 339 -18.52 7.26 -6.87
C GLU A 339 -17.11 7.57 -6.35
N GLN A 340 -16.34 8.30 -7.12
CA GLN A 340 -14.99 8.69 -6.75
C GLN A 340 -14.99 9.58 -5.50
N GLU A 341 -14.09 9.28 -4.57
CA GLU A 341 -13.77 10.15 -3.46
C GLU A 341 -13.04 11.41 -3.99
N GLN A 342 -13.46 12.58 -3.54
CA GLN A 342 -12.91 13.86 -3.91
C GLN A 342 -12.29 14.52 -2.68
N VAL A 343 -11.01 14.89 -2.75
CA VAL A 343 -10.30 15.44 -1.59
C VAL A 343 -9.68 16.79 -1.95
N TRP A 344 -10.19 17.87 -1.33
CA TRP A 344 -9.45 19.11 -1.30
C TRP A 344 -8.31 19.02 -0.29
N ARG A 345 -7.08 19.12 -0.78
CA ARG A 345 -5.87 19.10 0.03
C ARG A 345 -5.27 20.49 0.13
N TYR A 346 -5.20 21.04 1.34
CA TYR A 346 -4.53 22.29 1.64
C TYR A 346 -3.30 21.98 2.50
N ILE A 347 -2.13 22.38 2.03
CA ILE A 347 -0.85 22.07 2.68
C ILE A 347 -0.02 23.34 2.77
N ALA A 348 0.59 23.57 3.94
CA ALA A 348 1.60 24.61 4.14
C ALA A 348 2.86 23.96 4.72
N ASN A 349 3.99 24.08 4.00
CA ASN A 349 5.28 23.59 4.46
C ASN A 349 6.19 24.78 4.77
N LEU A 350 6.93 24.67 5.86
CA LEU A 350 7.99 25.60 6.25
C LEU A 350 9.29 24.81 6.41
N ASP A 351 10.26 25.11 5.56
CA ASP A 351 11.56 24.46 5.53
C ASP A 351 12.62 25.44 6.01
N TYR A 352 13.35 25.08 7.06
CA TYR A 352 14.44 25.88 7.62
C TYR A 352 15.76 25.12 7.60
N ARG A 353 16.76 25.68 6.92
CA ARG A 353 18.13 25.19 6.92
C ARG A 353 18.90 25.86 8.04
N LEU A 354 19.43 25.06 8.95
CA LEU A 354 20.25 25.56 10.05
C LEU A 354 21.59 26.10 9.54
N PRO A 355 22.14 27.15 10.16
CA PRO A 355 23.42 27.71 9.75
C PRO A 355 24.56 26.68 9.88
N ASN A 356 25.64 26.89 9.11
CA ASN A 356 26.86 26.09 9.12
C ASN A 356 26.62 24.59 8.85
N ASP A 357 25.72 24.29 7.91
CA ASP A 357 25.32 22.91 7.60
C ASP A 357 24.82 22.12 8.83
N GLY A 358 24.28 22.84 9.81
CA GLY A 358 23.82 22.27 11.08
C GLY A 358 22.62 21.35 10.94
N GLY A 359 21.92 21.38 9.80
CA GLY A 359 20.78 20.48 9.54
C GLY A 359 19.56 21.16 8.92
N VAL A 360 18.42 20.47 8.99
CA VAL A 360 17.15 20.91 8.39
C VAL A 360 16.00 20.67 9.37
N LEU A 361 15.10 21.65 9.47
CA LEU A 361 13.82 21.54 10.16
C LEU A 361 12.69 21.71 9.13
N ASN A 362 11.77 20.72 9.06
CA ASN A 362 10.62 20.75 8.18
C ASN A 362 9.34 20.72 9.03
N SER A 363 8.41 21.60 8.73
CA SER A 363 7.07 21.64 9.33
C SER A 363 6.04 21.60 8.22
N ARG A 364 5.09 20.67 8.30
CA ARG A 364 3.97 20.53 7.36
C ARG A 364 2.66 20.56 8.11
N LEU A 365 1.90 21.64 7.93
CA LEU A 365 0.50 21.73 8.33
C LEU A 365 -0.36 21.29 7.14
N PHE A 366 -1.36 20.43 7.37
CA PHE A 366 -2.28 20.01 6.32
C PHE A 366 -3.72 19.95 6.82
N TYR A 367 -4.62 20.27 5.90
CA TYR A 367 -6.06 20.12 6.08
C TYR A 367 -6.64 19.47 4.82
N TYR A 368 -7.41 18.38 5.00
CA TYR A 368 -8.10 17.69 3.93
C TYR A 368 -9.61 17.77 4.17
N ASP A 369 -10.35 18.17 3.14
CA ASP A 369 -11.80 18.12 3.07
C ASP A 369 -12.17 17.00 2.11
N VAL A 370 -12.70 15.91 2.67
CA VAL A 370 -12.95 14.65 1.95
C VAL A 370 -14.42 14.59 1.61
N GLY A 371 -14.75 14.60 0.34
CA GLY A 371 -16.10 14.37 -0.17
C GLY A 371 -16.28 12.95 -0.68
N ASN A 372 -17.48 12.39 -0.56
CA ASN A 372 -17.84 11.05 -1.04
C ASN A 372 -16.93 9.93 -0.52
N SER A 373 -16.50 10.01 0.73
CA SER A 373 -15.59 9.00 1.30
C SER A 373 -16.16 7.59 1.17
N ILE A 374 -15.31 6.64 0.76
CA ILE A 374 -15.69 5.24 0.56
C ILE A 374 -15.39 4.45 1.84
N ASP A 375 -16.41 3.74 2.35
CA ASP A 375 -16.30 2.87 3.52
C ASP A 375 -17.42 1.83 3.52
N ARG A 376 -17.54 1.01 4.57
CA ARG A 376 -18.57 -0.02 4.69
C ARG A 376 -19.96 0.57 4.84
N ILE A 377 -20.90 0.05 4.05
CA ILE A 377 -22.34 0.32 4.12
C ILE A 377 -23.11 -0.98 4.33
N ASP A 378 -24.30 -0.85 4.91
CA ASP A 378 -25.25 -1.95 5.15
C ASP A 378 -26.07 -2.22 3.87
N ILE A 379 -25.98 -3.44 3.35
CA ILE A 379 -26.80 -3.95 2.24
C ILE A 379 -27.63 -5.18 2.67
N SER A 380 -27.84 -5.36 3.98
CA SER A 380 -28.57 -6.51 4.54
C SER A 380 -30.01 -6.57 4.02
N THR A 381 -30.43 -7.74 3.64
CA THR A 381 -31.80 -7.98 3.17
C THR A 381 -32.77 -8.26 4.33
N SER A 382 -32.25 -8.64 5.49
CA SER A 382 -33.00 -8.85 6.73
C SER A 382 -32.06 -8.82 7.94
N PRO A 383 -32.58 -8.68 9.18
CA PRO A 383 -31.75 -8.75 10.39
C PRO A 383 -31.05 -10.10 10.62
N THR A 384 -31.48 -11.14 9.93
CA THR A 384 -30.89 -12.49 9.99
C THR A 384 -30.02 -12.81 8.78
N ASN A 385 -29.96 -11.92 7.79
CA ASN A 385 -29.12 -12.05 6.60
C ASN A 385 -28.33 -10.76 6.40
N LEU A 386 -27.31 -10.60 7.26
CA LEU A 386 -26.48 -9.42 7.27
C LEU A 386 -25.46 -9.47 6.12
N ALA A 387 -25.30 -8.34 5.45
CA ALA A 387 -24.30 -8.16 4.40
C ALA A 387 -23.81 -6.71 4.36
N SER A 388 -22.56 -6.53 4.05
CA SER A 388 -21.95 -5.22 3.84
C SER A 388 -21.21 -5.15 2.51
N THR A 389 -21.02 -3.94 2.03
CA THR A 389 -20.17 -3.65 0.86
C THR A 389 -19.46 -2.31 1.05
N ASN A 390 -18.49 -2.01 0.19
CA ASN A 390 -17.95 -0.66 0.10
C ASN A 390 -18.99 0.27 -0.54
N GLY A 391 -19.17 1.46 0.02
CA GLY A 391 -20.11 2.46 -0.50
C GLY A 391 -19.69 3.87 -0.08
N ASN A 392 -20.28 4.89 -0.69
CA ASN A 392 -20.04 6.27 -0.33
C ASN A 392 -20.79 6.61 0.97
N VAL A 393 -20.05 7.00 2.02
CA VAL A 393 -20.61 7.25 3.35
C VAL A 393 -20.76 8.75 3.68
N GLY A 394 -20.32 9.64 2.78
CA GLY A 394 -20.41 11.10 2.91
C GLY A 394 -19.07 11.77 3.18
N ASP A 395 -19.12 12.95 3.81
CA ASP A 395 -18.00 13.87 3.89
C ASP A 395 -17.21 13.72 5.18
N GLY A 396 -15.90 13.83 5.08
CA GLY A 396 -14.95 13.75 6.18
C GLY A 396 -13.96 14.91 6.19
N LYS A 397 -13.25 15.06 7.30
CA LYS A 397 -12.20 16.09 7.48
C LYS A 397 -11.00 15.50 8.17
N VAL A 398 -9.80 15.96 7.76
CA VAL A 398 -8.53 15.59 8.39
C VAL A 398 -7.71 16.86 8.60
N LEU A 399 -7.16 17.03 9.79
CA LEU A 399 -6.22 18.10 10.13
C LEU A 399 -4.99 17.49 10.78
N GLY A 400 -3.78 17.90 10.37
CA GLY A 400 -2.57 17.38 10.98
C GLY A 400 -1.36 18.28 10.83
N LEU A 401 -0.39 18.02 11.73
CA LEU A 401 0.91 18.66 11.77
C LEU A 401 2.00 17.58 11.76
N ASN A 402 2.92 17.69 10.80
CA ASN A 402 4.09 16.82 10.70
C ASN A 402 5.36 17.66 10.86
N LEU A 403 6.15 17.35 11.87
CA LEU A 403 7.43 18.01 12.16
C LEU A 403 8.55 17.00 11.96
N ASN A 404 9.59 17.40 11.23
CA ASN A 404 10.79 16.60 11.03
C ASN A 404 12.02 17.45 11.27
N ALA A 405 13.00 16.89 11.94
CA ALA A 405 14.29 17.50 12.19
C ALA A 405 15.42 16.53 11.84
N SER A 406 16.45 17.03 11.19
CA SER A 406 17.71 16.33 10.99
C SER A 406 18.83 17.31 11.38
N ILE A 407 19.51 17.04 12.47
CA ILE A 407 20.44 17.97 13.10
C ILE A 407 21.81 17.32 13.25
N ARG A 408 22.84 17.97 12.71
CA ARG A 408 24.24 17.60 12.93
C ARG A 408 24.69 18.10 14.31
N LEU A 409 25.25 17.21 15.11
CA LEU A 409 25.59 17.51 16.51
C LEU A 409 26.98 18.17 16.67
N ALA A 410 27.41 18.99 15.71
CA ALA A 410 28.66 19.70 15.75
C ALA A 410 28.79 20.63 16.98
N PHE A 411 27.69 21.19 17.47
CA PHE A 411 27.62 22.02 18.67
C PHE A 411 27.92 21.25 19.98
N LEU A 412 27.84 19.89 19.93
CA LEU A 412 28.26 18.99 21.01
C LEU A 412 29.68 18.42 20.79
N ASN A 413 30.45 18.97 19.86
CA ASN A 413 31.75 18.45 19.40
C ASN A 413 31.65 17.05 18.74
N LEU A 414 30.51 16.74 18.17
CA LEU A 414 30.24 15.49 17.43
C LEU A 414 29.80 15.78 15.97
N PRO A 415 30.71 16.38 15.14
CA PRO A 415 30.35 16.86 13.80
C PRO A 415 29.96 15.73 12.82
N GLN A 416 30.36 14.51 13.12
CA GLN A 416 30.05 13.32 12.31
C GLN A 416 28.77 12.58 12.77
N MET A 417 28.06 13.13 13.77
CA MET A 417 26.83 12.57 14.28
C MET A 417 25.65 13.40 13.83
N VAL A 418 24.64 12.71 13.28
CA VAL A 418 23.36 13.29 12.88
C VAL A 418 22.26 12.68 13.74
N ALA A 419 21.48 13.52 14.38
CA ALA A 419 20.26 13.13 15.08
C ALA A 419 19.03 13.47 14.21
N THR A 420 18.06 12.59 14.18
CA THR A 420 16.78 12.78 13.49
C THR A 420 15.62 12.67 14.48
N ALA A 421 14.61 13.51 14.30
CA ALA A 421 13.37 13.44 15.07
C ALA A 421 12.19 13.70 14.14
N GLY A 422 11.09 13.00 14.35
CA GLY A 422 9.84 13.17 13.62
C GLY A 422 8.64 13.10 14.56
N LEU A 423 7.67 13.96 14.33
CA LEU A 423 6.39 13.99 15.06
C LEU A 423 5.26 14.22 14.06
N LEU A 424 4.34 13.28 13.97
CA LEU A 424 3.06 13.46 13.29
C LEU A 424 1.98 13.49 14.35
N VAL A 425 1.15 14.54 14.34
CA VAL A 425 -0.08 14.62 15.13
C VAL A 425 -1.21 15.01 14.19
N GLN A 426 -2.30 14.23 14.22
CA GLN A 426 -3.45 14.49 13.34
C GLN A 426 -4.76 14.07 14.01
N ASP A 427 -5.84 14.67 13.55
CA ASP A 427 -7.20 14.28 13.91
C ASP A 427 -8.09 14.28 12.67
N SER A 428 -9.12 13.42 12.68
CA SER A 428 -10.04 13.28 11.56
C SER A 428 -11.45 12.97 12.04
N SER A 429 -12.45 13.30 11.24
CA SER A 429 -13.85 13.06 11.58
C SER A 429 -14.68 12.80 10.34
N ILE A 430 -15.47 11.72 10.38
CA ILE A 430 -16.49 11.36 9.40
C ILE A 430 -17.72 10.81 10.12
N TYR A 431 -18.91 11.00 9.56
CA TYR A 431 -20.11 10.29 10.03
C TYR A 431 -20.15 8.88 9.44
N ALA A 432 -20.27 7.86 10.28
CA ALA A 432 -20.33 6.46 9.85
C ALA A 432 -21.77 5.92 9.99
N PRO A 433 -22.47 5.65 8.86
CA PRO A 433 -23.86 5.18 8.88
C PRO A 433 -24.06 3.85 9.63
N LEU A 434 -23.08 2.92 9.51
CA LEU A 434 -23.14 1.62 10.21
C LEU A 434 -23.30 1.73 11.73
N ILE A 435 -22.69 2.75 12.34
CA ILE A 435 -22.70 2.94 13.79
C ILE A 435 -23.50 4.15 14.23
N GLY A 436 -24.06 4.93 13.29
CA GLY A 436 -24.91 6.09 13.57
C GLY A 436 -24.22 7.25 14.30
N LYS A 437 -22.88 7.37 14.25
CA LYS A 437 -22.12 8.40 14.96
C LYS A 437 -20.85 8.82 14.22
N LYS A 438 -20.26 9.94 14.64
CA LYS A 438 -18.97 10.40 14.13
C LYS A 438 -17.84 9.50 14.63
N ARG A 439 -16.88 9.23 13.77
CA ARG A 439 -15.64 8.51 14.03
C ARG A 439 -14.47 9.10 13.25
N LYS A 440 -13.26 8.59 13.45
CA LYS A 440 -12.11 8.94 12.63
C LYS A 440 -12.25 8.39 11.22
N VAL A 441 -11.71 9.10 10.24
CA VAL A 441 -11.56 8.63 8.86
C VAL A 441 -10.48 7.55 8.83
N VAL A 442 -10.78 6.41 8.25
CA VAL A 442 -9.79 5.35 8.01
C VAL A 442 -8.95 5.76 6.78
N PRO A 443 -7.62 5.65 6.79
CA PRO A 443 -6.74 5.01 7.78
C PRO A 443 -6.04 5.98 8.75
N PHE A 444 -6.56 7.19 8.98
CA PHE A 444 -5.88 8.21 9.78
C PHE A 444 -5.89 7.86 11.27
N ASP A 445 -4.70 7.54 11.82
CA ASP A 445 -4.46 7.43 13.27
C ASP A 445 -4.23 8.81 13.91
N ARG A 446 -3.88 8.87 15.21
CA ARG A 446 -3.54 10.14 15.87
C ARG A 446 -2.14 10.63 15.57
N GLY A 447 -1.28 9.76 15.10
CA GLY A 447 0.06 10.13 14.70
C GLY A 447 1.15 9.15 15.17
N ASN A 448 2.39 9.61 15.10
CA ASN A 448 3.56 8.83 15.50
C ASN A 448 4.72 9.73 15.89
N VAL A 449 5.63 9.16 16.67
CA VAL A 449 6.93 9.73 16.98
C VAL A 449 8.02 8.86 16.37
N ARG A 450 9.10 9.52 15.92
CA ARG A 450 10.31 8.86 15.41
C ARG A 450 11.51 9.56 15.98
N PHE A 451 12.53 8.79 16.33
CA PHE A 451 13.80 9.31 16.77
C PHE A 451 14.91 8.40 16.24
N GLY A 452 16.02 8.98 15.83
CA GLY A 452 17.17 8.23 15.39
C GLY A 452 18.46 9.02 15.51
N PHE A 453 19.58 8.32 15.50
CA PHE A 453 20.86 8.92 15.24
C PHE A 453 21.74 8.00 14.41
N ARG A 454 22.66 8.59 13.68
CA ARG A 454 23.75 7.93 12.98
C ARG A 454 25.05 8.65 13.31
N HIS A 455 26.08 7.89 13.66
CA HIS A 455 27.44 8.37 13.85
C HIS A 455 28.37 7.72 12.83
N ASP A 456 28.99 8.54 12.00
CA ASP A 456 30.00 8.11 11.04
C ASP A 456 31.39 8.29 11.65
N ILE A 457 32.28 7.31 11.50
CA ILE A 457 33.67 7.32 11.90
C ILE A 457 34.53 7.12 10.64
N PRO A 458 34.76 8.18 9.85
CA PRO A 458 35.41 8.07 8.53
C PRO A 458 36.81 7.44 8.59
N SER A 459 37.57 7.72 9.64
CA SER A 459 38.92 7.17 9.85
C SER A 459 38.92 5.63 9.95
N GLN A 460 37.79 5.06 10.28
CA GLN A 460 37.63 3.60 10.40
C GLN A 460 36.71 3.01 9.32
N ASN A 461 36.19 3.80 8.40
CA ASN A 461 35.13 3.37 7.45
C ASN A 461 33.99 2.64 8.19
N PHE A 462 33.58 3.16 9.32
CA PHE A 462 32.60 2.55 10.21
C PHE A 462 31.49 3.53 10.55
N ASN A 463 30.26 3.04 10.61
CA ASN A 463 29.14 3.82 11.10
C ASN A 463 28.21 2.94 11.94
N TYR A 464 27.50 3.58 12.85
CA TYR A 464 26.49 2.93 13.69
C TYR A 464 25.37 3.89 14.05
N GLY A 465 24.26 3.36 14.45
CA GLY A 465 23.12 4.18 14.85
C GLY A 465 21.99 3.39 15.42
N LEU A 466 20.97 4.12 15.81
CA LEU A 466 19.68 3.56 16.25
C LEU A 466 18.52 4.27 15.56
N ASN A 467 17.40 3.57 15.48
CA ASN A 467 16.11 4.16 15.12
C ASN A 467 15.06 3.66 16.11
N TYR A 468 14.25 4.59 16.58
CA TYR A 468 13.07 4.34 17.40
C TYR A 468 11.85 4.92 16.71
N ARG A 469 10.73 4.20 16.77
CA ARG A 469 9.44 4.67 16.30
C ARG A 469 8.34 4.16 17.23
N ASP A 470 7.30 4.97 17.39
CA ASP A 470 6.13 4.59 18.17
C ASP A 470 4.87 5.30 17.65
N GLY A 471 3.71 4.69 17.82
CA GLY A 471 2.42 5.29 17.48
C GLY A 471 1.83 6.09 18.65
N ILE A 472 1.16 7.20 18.32
CA ILE A 472 0.42 7.98 19.31
C ILE A 472 -1.03 7.52 19.34
N ASP A 473 -1.48 6.98 20.48
CA ASP A 473 -2.86 6.60 20.81
C ASP A 473 -3.64 6.05 19.60
N GLY A 474 -3.46 4.76 19.35
CA GLY A 474 -3.70 4.28 18.02
C GLY A 474 -4.69 3.17 17.85
N ASN A 475 -5.73 3.04 18.63
CA ASN A 475 -6.82 2.15 18.24
C ASN A 475 -7.53 2.70 17.00
N ARG A 476 -7.23 2.12 15.83
CA ARG A 476 -7.95 2.38 14.58
C ARG A 476 -9.06 1.34 14.44
N PRO A 477 -10.33 1.72 14.68
CA PRO A 477 -11.44 0.80 14.48
C PRO A 477 -11.80 0.70 13.00
N PHE A 478 -11.88 -0.52 12.50
CA PHE A 478 -12.48 -0.87 11.23
C PHE A 478 -13.84 -1.50 11.53
N TYR A 479 -14.89 -0.82 11.13
CA TYR A 479 -16.27 -1.26 11.38
C TYR A 479 -16.79 -2.07 10.19
N ASP A 480 -17.47 -3.18 10.51
CA ASP A 480 -18.30 -3.91 9.56
C ASP A 480 -19.68 -4.13 10.17
N ILE A 481 -20.57 -4.79 9.46
CA ILE A 481 -21.99 -4.89 9.80
C ILE A 481 -22.23 -5.58 11.15
N ASP A 482 -21.43 -6.60 11.48
CA ASP A 482 -21.53 -7.44 12.67
C ASP A 482 -20.22 -7.58 13.45
N ASN A 483 -19.21 -6.80 13.09
CA ASN A 483 -17.93 -6.83 13.78
C ASN A 483 -17.20 -5.49 13.76
N VAL A 484 -16.24 -5.33 14.67
CA VAL A 484 -15.28 -4.23 14.67
C VAL A 484 -13.89 -4.76 14.96
N ILE A 485 -12.91 -4.34 14.17
CA ILE A 485 -11.50 -4.68 14.38
C ILE A 485 -10.77 -3.44 14.86
N PHE A 486 -10.18 -3.50 16.04
CA PHE A 486 -9.28 -2.50 16.58
C PHE A 486 -7.84 -2.90 16.25
N ILE A 487 -7.24 -2.25 15.28
CA ILE A 487 -5.81 -2.40 15.02
C ILE A 487 -5.10 -1.41 15.95
N GLY A 488 -4.15 -1.89 16.72
CA GLY A 488 -3.30 -1.04 17.54
C GLY A 488 -2.70 0.10 16.70
N SER A 489 -1.92 1.00 17.28
CA SER A 489 -1.46 2.28 16.67
C SER A 489 -0.82 2.16 15.27
N GLY A 490 -1.25 1.36 14.38
CA GLY A 490 -0.72 1.22 13.02
C GLY A 490 0.83 1.21 12.90
N MET A 491 1.48 1.52 13.99
CA MET A 491 2.92 1.50 14.16
C MET A 491 3.22 0.93 15.55
N VAL A 492 3.71 -0.31 15.59
CA VAL A 492 4.19 -0.96 16.81
C VAL A 492 5.49 -0.26 17.24
N SER A 493 5.64 -0.02 18.55
CA SER A 493 6.90 0.50 19.10
C SER A 493 8.06 -0.37 18.66
N ASN A 494 9.04 0.23 18.01
CA ASN A 494 10.18 -0.50 17.48
C ASN A 494 11.47 0.28 17.76
N LEU A 495 12.43 -0.42 18.35
CA LEU A 495 13.81 0.04 18.50
C LEU A 495 14.72 -0.86 17.67
N SER A 496 15.46 -0.26 16.74
CA SER A 496 16.47 -0.96 15.94
C SER A 496 17.85 -0.34 16.14
N LEU A 497 18.88 -1.19 16.11
CA LEU A 497 20.29 -0.80 16.15
C LEU A 497 20.97 -1.34 14.91
N PHE A 498 21.98 -0.60 14.41
CA PHE A 498 22.83 -1.10 13.34
C PHE A 498 24.30 -0.69 13.53
N ALA A 499 25.16 -1.50 12.97
CA ALA A 499 26.59 -1.21 12.81
C ALA A 499 27.05 -1.66 11.42
N GLU A 500 27.81 -0.81 10.73
CA GLU A 500 28.26 -1.08 9.37
C GLU A 500 29.73 -0.75 9.21
N LYS A 501 30.47 -1.68 8.62
CA LYS A 501 31.87 -1.56 8.24
C LYS A 501 32.00 -1.57 6.72
N ASN A 502 32.42 -0.43 6.17
CA ASN A 502 32.60 -0.26 4.73
C ASN A 502 34.06 -0.53 4.33
N SER A 503 34.26 -0.84 3.05
CA SER A 503 35.58 -0.89 2.41
C SER A 503 36.58 -1.85 3.06
N VAL A 504 36.14 -3.07 3.41
CA VAL A 504 37.05 -4.18 3.70
C VAL A 504 37.35 -4.91 2.37
N GLY A 505 38.25 -4.32 1.56
CA GLY A 505 38.38 -4.71 0.15
C GLY A 505 37.13 -4.32 -0.64
N ALA A 506 36.58 -5.28 -1.40
CA ALA A 506 35.33 -5.11 -2.14
C ALA A 506 34.06 -5.28 -1.26
N PHE A 507 34.22 -5.55 0.04
CA PHE A 507 33.11 -5.95 0.90
C PHE A 507 32.64 -4.83 1.83
N THR A 508 31.32 -4.81 2.08
CA THR A 508 30.66 -4.07 3.15
C THR A 508 29.94 -5.08 4.05
N PHE A 509 30.11 -4.92 5.35
CA PHE A 509 29.51 -5.77 6.38
C PHE A 509 28.54 -4.91 7.22
N ARG A 510 27.31 -5.38 7.39
CA ARG A 510 26.31 -4.71 8.24
C ARG A 510 25.65 -5.72 9.17
N ALA A 511 25.67 -5.38 10.46
CA ALA A 511 24.90 -6.06 11.49
C ALA A 511 23.72 -5.16 11.90
N GLU A 512 22.56 -5.73 12.08
CA GLU A 512 21.33 -5.03 12.43
C GLU A 512 20.52 -5.87 13.42
N VAL A 513 19.95 -5.19 14.42
CA VAL A 513 19.01 -5.79 15.38
C VAL A 513 17.71 -5.00 15.31
N ASP A 514 16.64 -5.66 14.93
CA ASP A 514 15.30 -5.08 14.85
C ASP A 514 14.42 -5.61 15.98
N ASN A 515 13.38 -4.81 16.32
CA ASN A 515 12.42 -5.12 17.38
C ASN A 515 13.08 -5.43 18.72
N LEU A 516 14.08 -4.64 19.10
CA LEU A 516 14.82 -4.83 20.36
C LEU A 516 13.91 -4.71 21.61
N LEU A 517 12.74 -4.09 21.48
CA LEU A 517 11.74 -3.99 22.54
C LEU A 517 10.84 -5.24 22.64
N ASP A 518 11.02 -6.20 21.73
CA ASP A 518 10.25 -7.46 21.65
C ASP A 518 8.73 -7.23 21.68
N GLN A 519 8.27 -6.30 20.85
CA GLN A 519 6.86 -5.93 20.78
C GLN A 519 6.13 -6.77 19.74
N ASP A 520 4.97 -7.28 20.13
CA ASP A 520 4.04 -7.98 19.23
C ASP A 520 3.11 -7.00 18.52
N ALA A 521 2.77 -7.32 17.28
CA ALA A 521 1.73 -6.62 16.54
C ALA A 521 0.37 -7.26 16.82
N CYS A 522 -0.46 -6.59 17.61
CA CYS A 522 -1.76 -7.12 18.02
C CYS A 522 -2.94 -6.35 17.40
N ARG A 523 -4.04 -7.10 17.17
CA ARG A 523 -5.37 -6.57 16.84
C ARG A 523 -6.41 -7.22 17.77
N GLU A 524 -7.49 -6.49 18.07
CA GLU A 524 -8.66 -7.02 18.78
C GLU A 524 -9.86 -6.94 17.83
N ARG A 525 -10.60 -8.03 17.69
CA ARG A 525 -11.87 -8.07 16.98
C ARG A 525 -12.99 -8.38 17.94
N ARG A 526 -14.06 -7.61 17.86
CA ARG A 526 -15.31 -7.89 18.55
C ARG A 526 -16.36 -8.28 17.53
N ARG A 527 -16.97 -9.44 17.71
CA ARG A 527 -18.07 -9.95 16.91
C ARG A 527 -19.38 -9.78 17.69
N PHE A 528 -20.45 -9.52 16.97
CA PHE A 528 -21.77 -9.23 17.55
C PHE A 528 -22.80 -10.26 17.12
N ASN A 529 -23.84 -10.46 17.95
CA ASN A 529 -25.06 -11.15 17.56
C ASN A 529 -25.94 -10.15 16.82
N GLY A 530 -26.05 -10.29 15.49
CA GLY A 530 -26.77 -9.32 14.69
C GLY A 530 -25.93 -8.06 14.40
N TYR A 531 -26.59 -6.91 14.32
CA TYR A 531 -25.91 -5.67 13.98
C TYR A 531 -24.94 -5.18 15.04
N LEU A 532 -23.77 -4.73 14.63
CA LEU A 532 -22.80 -4.06 15.51
C LEU A 532 -23.43 -2.94 16.35
N ARG A 533 -24.35 -2.15 15.78
CA ARG A 533 -25.02 -1.02 16.45
C ARG A 533 -25.90 -1.45 17.62
N ASP A 534 -26.33 -2.70 17.68
CA ASP A 534 -27.16 -3.21 18.77
C ASP A 534 -26.35 -3.55 20.03
N GLY A 535 -25.01 -3.66 19.88
CA GLY A 535 -24.08 -3.76 20.98
C GLY A 535 -24.02 -5.12 21.70
N ASP A 536 -24.68 -6.15 21.20
CA ASP A 536 -24.68 -7.50 21.77
C ASP A 536 -23.41 -8.26 21.34
N VAL A 537 -22.33 -8.13 22.13
CA VAL A 537 -21.03 -8.75 21.83
C VAL A 537 -21.11 -10.25 22.05
N ARG A 538 -20.89 -11.01 21.00
CA ARG A 538 -20.86 -12.48 21.01
C ARG A 538 -19.49 -13.02 21.42
N GLU A 539 -18.41 -12.39 20.90
CA GLU A 539 -17.05 -12.91 21.00
C GLU A 539 -16.03 -11.78 20.92
N ILE A 540 -14.94 -11.89 21.65
CA ILE A 540 -13.78 -11.00 21.59
C ILE A 540 -12.56 -11.83 21.24
N GLU A 541 -11.93 -11.53 20.11
CA GLU A 541 -10.73 -12.19 19.60
C GLU A 541 -9.54 -11.24 19.70
N ARG A 542 -8.45 -11.68 20.30
CA ARG A 542 -7.17 -10.96 20.32
C ARG A 542 -6.13 -11.76 19.56
N PHE A 543 -5.80 -11.26 18.37
CA PHE A 543 -4.78 -11.83 17.51
C PHE A 543 -3.47 -11.04 17.63
N CYS A 544 -2.35 -11.74 17.85
CA CYS A 544 -1.02 -11.14 17.93
C CYS A 544 -0.04 -11.90 17.02
N THR A 545 0.77 -11.15 16.27
CA THR A 545 1.90 -11.69 15.51
C THR A 545 3.18 -11.41 16.28
N THR A 546 3.91 -12.46 16.58
CA THR A 546 5.18 -12.41 17.29
C THR A 546 6.32 -12.43 16.29
N THR A 547 7.07 -11.35 16.21
CA THR A 547 8.26 -11.29 15.34
C THR A 547 9.55 -11.53 16.09
N GLY A 548 9.51 -11.40 17.43
CA GLY A 548 10.69 -11.53 18.30
C GLY A 548 11.77 -10.49 17.98
N VAL A 549 12.88 -10.56 18.69
CA VAL A 549 14.08 -9.79 18.40
C VAL A 549 14.81 -10.41 17.21
N ARG A 550 14.94 -9.67 16.12
CA ARG A 550 15.51 -10.18 14.88
C ARG A 550 16.93 -9.67 14.66
N PHE A 551 17.86 -10.58 14.47
CA PHE A 551 19.26 -10.31 14.11
C PHE A 551 19.46 -10.54 12.61
N THR A 552 20.01 -9.55 11.94
CA THR A 552 20.35 -9.63 10.52
C THR A 552 21.82 -9.30 10.31
N PHE A 553 22.51 -10.14 9.56
CA PHE A 553 23.88 -9.87 9.13
C PHE A 553 23.92 -9.87 7.60
N LYS A 554 24.35 -8.74 7.02
CA LYS A 554 24.41 -8.51 5.57
C LYS A 554 25.86 -8.38 5.13
N VAL A 555 26.23 -9.10 4.08
CA VAL A 555 27.50 -8.95 3.38
C VAL A 555 27.20 -8.54 1.94
N ARG A 556 27.74 -7.43 1.52
CA ARG A 556 27.65 -6.96 0.13
C ARG A 556 29.03 -6.88 -0.48
N ALA A 557 29.21 -7.44 -1.65
CA ALA A 557 30.40 -7.29 -2.48
C ALA A 557 30.05 -6.48 -3.73
N THR A 558 30.95 -5.58 -4.14
CA THR A 558 30.84 -4.82 -5.40
C THR A 558 32.13 -5.02 -6.17
N PHE A 559 32.02 -5.49 -7.41
CA PHE A 559 33.15 -5.86 -8.28
C PHE A 559 33.19 -4.95 -9.50
#